data_278d0bdaaef196c465d276e2c99c676c
#
_entry.id   278d0bdaaef196c465d276e2c99c676c
#
_cell.length_a   1.000
_cell.length_b   1.000
_cell.length_c   1.000
_cell.angle_alpha   90.00
_cell.angle_beta   90.00
_cell.angle_gamma   90.00
#
_symmetry.space_group_name_H-M   'P 1'
#
loop_
_entity.id
_entity.type
_entity.pdbx_description
1 polymer ?
#
loop_
_entity_poly.entity_id
_entity_poly.type
_entity_poly.pdbx_seq_one_letter_code
_entity_poly.pdbx_strand_id
1 'polypeptide(L)'
;MSDNNSLEGDSFPLLVVEDDPVSRRILEKSLTKNGRKVVTASNGREALDLLEKNFFPIVITDWMMPELDGLELCRRIREMEWPGYIFIILLTARGAVDDIITGLDAGADDYLTKPFNKAELKARLRAGTRILELYEEINTLSITDPLTQCYNRGYLIKYLTREIKRSIRYSNNLYIVMSDIDHFKNINDRYGHQAGDLVLQKFVSLIKNSFRNEVDWLARYGGEEFILVLPETGRNGAWQATERIRGQVSEMVIPVKDGKIQITASFGISGFESHSPVKNISADVLIEEADKCLYRAKREGRNRVVLAELDKTFCRSA
;
A
#
# COMPACT_ATOMS: atom_id res chain seq x y z
N MET A 1 -4.73 -37.77 11.02
CA MET A 1 -3.95 -36.81 11.86
C MET A 1 -2.84 -36.32 10.97
N SER A 2 -3.08 -35.30 10.23
CA SER A 2 -2.15 -34.72 9.25
C SER A 2 -1.63 -33.43 9.85
N ASP A 3 -0.34 -33.36 10.00
CA ASP A 3 0.42 -32.23 10.56
C ASP A 3 0.17 -30.95 9.76
N ASN A 4 -0.61 -30.05 10.33
CA ASN A 4 -0.81 -28.68 9.86
C ASN A 4 0.22 -27.78 10.59
N ASN A 5 1.50 -27.96 10.30
CA ASN A 5 2.61 -27.25 10.98
C ASN A 5 3.55 -26.56 9.97
N SER A 6 3.00 -25.87 8.96
CA SER A 6 3.80 -25.25 7.90
C SER A 6 3.47 -23.79 7.57
N LEU A 7 3.00 -23.00 8.57
CA LEU A 7 2.76 -21.56 8.37
C LEU A 7 3.43 -20.66 9.46
N GLU A 8 4.46 -21.15 10.15
CA GLU A 8 5.14 -20.38 11.24
C GLU A 8 6.44 -19.67 10.81
N GLY A 9 6.74 -19.52 9.51
CA GLY A 9 8.12 -19.23 9.09
C GLY A 9 8.45 -17.83 8.60
N ASP A 10 7.54 -16.98 8.13
CA ASP A 10 8.04 -15.90 7.25
C ASP A 10 7.28 -14.57 7.20
N SER A 11 6.48 -14.18 8.19
CA SER A 11 5.57 -13.05 7.92
C SER A 11 6.11 -11.64 8.22
N PHE A 12 6.96 -11.44 9.24
CA PHE A 12 7.36 -10.06 9.62
C PHE A 12 8.86 -9.95 9.94
N PRO A 13 9.63 -9.06 9.24
CA PRO A 13 11.00 -8.75 9.60
C PRO A 13 11.06 -8.04 10.96
N LEU A 14 12.14 -8.30 11.71
CA LEU A 14 12.38 -7.86 13.07
C LEU A 14 13.56 -6.90 13.13
N LEU A 15 13.42 -5.79 13.87
CA LEU A 15 14.53 -4.95 14.29
C LEU A 15 14.81 -5.19 15.79
N VAL A 16 16.03 -5.54 16.13
CA VAL A 16 16.50 -5.71 17.51
C VAL A 16 17.46 -4.58 17.85
N VAL A 17 17.17 -3.82 18.89
CA VAL A 17 17.96 -2.68 19.34
C VAL A 17 18.47 -2.96 20.74
N GLU A 18 19.79 -3.14 20.86
CA GLU A 18 20.45 -3.53 22.12
C GLU A 18 21.91 -3.05 22.07
N ASP A 19 22.37 -2.31 23.05
CA ASP A 19 23.72 -1.75 23.07
C ASP A 19 24.79 -2.78 23.43
N ASP A 20 24.48 -3.72 24.35
CA ASP A 20 25.41 -4.80 24.66
C ASP A 20 25.56 -5.81 23.51
N PRO A 21 26.79 -5.93 22.92
CA PRO A 21 26.99 -6.77 21.75
C PRO A 21 26.76 -8.26 22.00
N VAL A 22 26.90 -8.71 23.26
CA VAL A 22 26.68 -10.11 23.63
C VAL A 22 25.19 -10.42 23.67
N SER A 23 24.42 -9.58 24.35
CA SER A 23 22.95 -9.67 24.43
C SER A 23 22.31 -9.54 23.04
N ARG A 24 22.75 -8.59 22.24
CA ARG A 24 22.31 -8.39 20.86
C ARG A 24 22.50 -9.64 20.01
N ARG A 25 23.70 -10.25 20.06
CA ARG A 25 24.01 -11.48 19.32
C ARG A 25 23.21 -12.69 19.78
N ILE A 26 22.92 -12.79 21.09
CA ILE A 26 22.09 -13.87 21.66
C ILE A 26 20.64 -13.73 21.16
N LEU A 27 20.08 -12.52 21.20
CA LEU A 27 18.75 -12.23 20.66
C LEU A 27 18.67 -12.54 19.17
N GLU A 28 19.58 -12.00 18.38
CA GLU A 28 19.65 -12.25 16.94
C GLU A 28 19.66 -13.74 16.62
N LYS A 29 20.59 -14.51 17.21
CA LYS A 29 20.68 -15.96 17.00
C LYS A 29 19.43 -16.71 17.44
N SER A 30 18.81 -16.28 18.55
CA SER A 30 17.60 -16.93 19.07
C SER A 30 16.41 -16.74 18.13
N LEU A 31 16.30 -15.58 17.50
CA LEU A 31 15.21 -15.20 16.62
C LEU A 31 15.40 -15.72 15.19
N THR A 32 16.62 -15.68 14.66
CA THR A 32 16.96 -16.19 13.32
C THR A 32 16.76 -17.72 13.22
N LYS A 33 17.02 -18.48 14.30
CA LYS A 33 16.78 -19.95 14.33
C LYS A 33 15.33 -20.33 14.06
N ASN A 34 14.39 -19.40 14.22
CA ASN A 34 12.96 -19.61 13.94
C ASN A 34 12.56 -19.15 12.52
N GLY A 35 13.51 -18.96 11.61
CA GLY A 35 13.25 -18.56 10.21
C GLY A 35 12.94 -17.07 10.01
N ARG A 36 13.02 -16.23 11.05
CA ARG A 36 12.71 -14.80 10.96
C ARG A 36 13.89 -14.00 10.40
N LYS A 37 13.61 -13.01 9.55
CA LYS A 37 14.59 -12.02 9.10
C LYS A 37 14.81 -11.01 10.23
N VAL A 38 16.03 -10.98 10.78
CA VAL A 38 16.40 -10.11 11.89
C VAL A 38 17.47 -9.12 11.43
N VAL A 39 17.25 -7.85 11.72
CA VAL A 39 18.25 -6.77 11.59
C VAL A 39 18.52 -6.23 12.98
N THR A 40 19.75 -5.78 13.24
CA THR A 40 20.15 -5.31 14.56
C THR A 40 20.67 -3.87 14.52
N ALA A 41 20.44 -3.12 15.60
CA ALA A 41 20.99 -1.80 15.86
C ALA A 41 21.61 -1.77 17.27
N SER A 42 22.60 -0.89 17.48
CA SER A 42 23.32 -0.74 18.73
C SER A 42 22.77 0.37 19.65
N ASN A 43 21.90 1.20 19.14
CA ASN A 43 21.24 2.29 19.86
C ASN A 43 19.98 2.75 19.12
N GLY A 44 19.18 3.61 19.76
CA GLY A 44 17.95 4.11 19.18
C GLY A 44 18.15 5.02 17.96
N ARG A 45 19.29 5.70 17.81
CA ARG A 45 19.58 6.53 16.63
C ARG A 45 19.77 5.68 15.39
N GLU A 46 20.61 4.65 15.49
CA GLU A 46 20.82 3.68 14.42
C GLU A 46 19.52 2.97 14.05
N ALA A 47 18.67 2.67 15.05
CA ALA A 47 17.37 2.06 14.82
C ALA A 47 16.45 2.96 13.99
N LEU A 48 16.36 4.27 14.25
CA LEU A 48 15.59 5.22 13.45
C LEU A 48 16.11 5.32 12.03
N ASP A 49 17.43 5.40 11.84
CA ASP A 49 18.05 5.45 10.50
C ASP A 49 17.75 4.19 9.69
N LEU A 50 17.64 3.03 10.34
CA LEU A 50 17.24 1.77 9.70
C LEU A 50 15.74 1.74 9.36
N LEU A 51 14.89 2.24 10.26
CA LEU A 51 13.44 2.34 10.06
C LEU A 51 13.08 3.29 8.92
N GLU A 52 13.81 4.39 8.74
CA GLU A 52 13.61 5.32 7.61
C GLU A 52 13.92 4.68 6.25
N LYS A 53 14.86 3.72 6.21
CA LYS A 53 15.28 3.03 4.98
C LYS A 53 14.45 1.79 4.70
N ASN A 54 13.97 1.11 5.74
CA ASN A 54 13.26 -0.15 5.64
C ASN A 54 12.14 -0.20 6.69
N PHE A 55 11.02 -0.81 6.36
CA PHE A 55 9.92 -1.01 7.30
C PHE A 55 10.12 -2.30 8.11
N PHE A 56 10.11 -2.18 9.44
CA PHE A 56 10.16 -3.30 10.39
C PHE A 56 8.89 -3.29 11.25
N PRO A 57 7.92 -4.18 11.00
CA PRO A 57 6.67 -4.25 11.76
C PRO A 57 6.85 -4.65 13.22
N ILE A 58 7.98 -5.24 13.58
CA ILE A 58 8.30 -5.63 14.97
C ILE A 58 9.63 -5.01 15.37
N VAL A 59 9.64 -4.29 16.48
CA VAL A 59 10.84 -3.73 17.11
C VAL A 59 10.96 -4.31 18.51
N ILE A 60 12.14 -4.84 18.83
CA ILE A 60 12.51 -5.24 20.19
C ILE A 60 13.63 -4.32 20.60
N THR A 61 13.42 -3.50 21.62
CA THR A 61 14.41 -2.52 22.06
C THR A 61 14.74 -2.66 23.54
N ASP A 62 16.03 -2.54 23.90
CA ASP A 62 16.40 -2.32 25.29
C ASP A 62 15.92 -0.95 25.75
N TRP A 63 15.65 -0.83 27.02
CA TRP A 63 15.29 0.43 27.67
C TRP A 63 16.51 1.37 27.75
N MET A 64 17.60 0.87 28.33
CA MET A 64 18.78 1.68 28.65
C MET A 64 19.85 1.54 27.57
N MET A 65 19.95 2.52 26.71
CA MET A 65 20.95 2.55 25.65
C MET A 65 21.57 3.95 25.54
N PRO A 66 22.82 4.07 25.05
CA PRO A 66 23.45 5.35 24.80
C PRO A 66 22.79 6.10 23.63
N GLU A 67 23.04 7.41 23.54
CA GLU A 67 22.56 8.34 22.52
C GLU A 67 21.05 8.55 22.51
N LEU A 68 20.28 7.53 22.21
CA LEU A 68 18.82 7.52 22.23
C LEU A 68 18.36 6.24 22.93
N ASP A 69 17.71 6.39 24.08
CA ASP A 69 17.20 5.28 24.86
C ASP A 69 15.94 4.66 24.26
N GLY A 70 15.51 3.50 24.80
CA GLY A 70 14.36 2.78 24.29
C GLY A 70 13.04 3.52 24.46
N LEU A 71 12.87 4.32 25.50
CA LEU A 71 11.65 5.10 25.72
C LEU A 71 11.51 6.22 24.68
N GLU A 72 12.59 6.94 24.46
CA GLU A 72 12.60 8.00 23.46
C GLU A 72 12.44 7.44 22.04
N LEU A 73 13.03 6.25 21.78
CA LEU A 73 12.80 5.51 20.53
C LEU A 73 11.31 5.19 20.35
N CYS A 74 10.63 4.66 21.37
CA CYS A 74 9.20 4.39 21.33
C CYS A 74 8.38 5.64 20.98
N ARG A 75 8.62 6.77 21.68
CA ARG A 75 7.91 8.03 21.41
C ARG A 75 8.10 8.49 19.97
N ARG A 76 9.32 8.50 19.47
CA ARG A 76 9.62 8.90 18.08
C ARG A 76 8.98 7.99 17.06
N ILE A 77 8.96 6.68 17.29
CA ILE A 77 8.25 5.76 16.41
C ILE A 77 6.75 6.09 16.38
N ARG A 78 6.14 6.48 17.50
CA ARG A 78 4.71 6.83 17.55
C ARG A 78 4.39 8.20 16.93
N GLU A 79 5.33 9.14 16.94
CA GLU A 79 5.17 10.48 16.34
C GLU A 79 5.34 10.49 14.82
N MET A 80 5.99 9.48 14.25
CA MET A 80 6.25 9.39 12.81
C MET A 80 5.15 8.61 12.07
N GLU A 81 4.95 8.93 10.79
CA GLU A 81 4.06 8.16 9.91
C GLU A 81 4.81 6.99 9.26
N TRP A 82 4.33 5.78 9.50
CA TRP A 82 4.87 4.55 8.92
C TRP A 82 3.89 3.91 7.91
N PRO A 83 4.38 3.04 7.00
CA PRO A 83 3.51 2.30 6.07
C PRO A 83 2.47 1.39 6.76
N GLY A 84 2.74 0.98 8.00
CA GLY A 84 1.88 0.11 8.80
C GLY A 84 2.15 0.28 10.29
N TYR A 85 1.50 -0.55 11.10
CA TYR A 85 1.72 -0.55 12.54
C TYR A 85 3.08 -1.18 12.90
N ILE A 86 3.78 -0.60 13.89
CA ILE A 86 5.01 -1.13 14.45
C ILE A 86 4.71 -1.63 15.86
N PHE A 87 4.78 -2.95 16.08
CA PHE A 87 4.64 -3.57 17.39
C PHE A 87 5.98 -3.51 18.14
N ILE A 88 6.01 -2.84 19.29
CA ILE A 88 7.22 -2.57 20.06
C ILE A 88 7.23 -3.38 21.34
N ILE A 89 8.27 -4.20 21.55
CA ILE A 89 8.56 -4.90 22.81
C ILE A 89 9.74 -4.22 23.48
N LEU A 90 9.51 -3.69 24.69
CA LEU A 90 10.55 -3.04 25.48
C LEU A 90 11.21 -4.05 26.42
N LEU A 91 12.55 -4.22 26.33
CA LEU A 91 13.32 -5.02 27.25
C LEU A 91 13.77 -4.17 28.43
N THR A 92 13.54 -4.59 29.66
CA THR A 92 13.88 -3.82 30.85
C THR A 92 14.52 -4.68 31.93
N ALA A 93 15.54 -4.15 32.61
CA ALA A 93 16.09 -4.76 33.84
C ALA A 93 15.23 -4.40 35.07
N ARG A 94 14.27 -3.50 34.94
CA ARG A 94 13.44 -2.98 36.01
C ARG A 94 12.06 -3.65 35.96
N GLY A 95 11.63 -4.25 37.06
CA GLY A 95 10.35 -4.94 37.18
C GLY A 95 9.34 -4.22 38.08
N ALA A 96 9.61 -2.97 38.48
CA ALA A 96 8.67 -2.18 39.27
C ALA A 96 7.46 -1.79 38.41
N VAL A 97 6.29 -1.75 39.01
CA VAL A 97 5.03 -1.44 38.31
C VAL A 97 5.10 -0.06 37.62
N ASP A 98 5.70 0.92 38.28
CA ASP A 98 5.86 2.28 37.76
C ASP A 98 6.75 2.33 36.48
N ASP A 99 7.80 1.50 36.43
CA ASP A 99 8.64 1.39 35.23
C ASP A 99 7.86 0.78 34.05
N ILE A 100 7.04 -0.23 34.32
CA ILE A 100 6.18 -0.87 33.32
C ILE A 100 5.20 0.15 32.72
N ILE A 101 4.53 0.91 33.58
CA ILE A 101 3.59 1.96 33.17
C ILE A 101 4.32 3.01 32.31
N THR A 102 5.49 3.46 32.74
CA THR A 102 6.30 4.42 31.98
C THR A 102 6.67 3.92 30.58
N GLY A 103 7.01 2.63 30.43
CA GLY A 103 7.30 2.03 29.14
C GLY A 103 6.09 1.96 28.20
N LEU A 104 4.94 1.56 28.73
CA LEU A 104 3.69 1.50 27.97
C LEU A 104 3.20 2.92 27.58
N ASP A 105 3.26 3.87 28.50
CA ASP A 105 2.90 5.27 28.23
C ASP A 105 3.82 5.94 27.19
N ALA A 106 5.08 5.48 27.10
CA ALA A 106 6.00 5.90 26.05
C ALA A 106 5.65 5.33 24.66
N GLY A 107 4.69 4.41 24.58
CA GLY A 107 4.20 3.83 23.33
C GLY A 107 4.70 2.42 23.02
N ALA A 108 5.33 1.71 23.97
CA ALA A 108 5.57 0.27 23.82
C ALA A 108 4.24 -0.50 23.90
N ASP A 109 4.11 -1.57 23.09
CA ASP A 109 2.92 -2.43 23.10
C ASP A 109 3.02 -3.55 24.14
N ASP A 110 4.25 -3.93 24.46
CA ASP A 110 4.53 -4.96 25.45
C ASP A 110 5.93 -4.74 26.07
N TYR A 111 6.18 -5.38 27.17
CA TYR A 111 7.48 -5.32 27.85
C TYR A 111 7.95 -6.72 28.24
N LEU A 112 9.26 -6.87 28.47
CA LEU A 112 9.86 -8.12 28.89
C LEU A 112 11.01 -7.85 29.87
N THR A 113 10.91 -8.40 31.09
CA THR A 113 11.90 -8.13 32.14
C THR A 113 13.13 -9.05 31.97
N LYS A 114 14.32 -8.47 31.99
CA LYS A 114 15.61 -9.20 32.01
C LYS A 114 15.90 -9.70 33.43
N PRO A 115 16.40 -10.97 33.61
CA PRO A 115 16.61 -11.95 32.58
C PRO A 115 15.33 -12.68 32.20
N PHE A 116 15.07 -12.80 30.91
CA PHE A 116 13.88 -13.47 30.35
C PHE A 116 14.24 -14.83 29.74
N ASN A 117 13.28 -15.73 29.71
CA ASN A 117 13.46 -17.00 29.00
C ASN A 117 12.96 -16.89 27.53
N LYS A 118 13.52 -17.77 26.68
CA LYS A 118 13.19 -17.81 25.26
C LYS A 118 11.71 -18.11 24.98
N ALA A 119 11.06 -18.89 25.85
CA ALA A 119 9.65 -19.25 25.67
C ALA A 119 8.75 -18.04 25.91
N GLU A 120 9.09 -17.18 26.88
CA GLU A 120 8.37 -15.93 27.14
C GLU A 120 8.48 -14.96 25.97
N LEU A 121 9.69 -14.69 25.49
CA LEU A 121 9.90 -13.84 24.29
C LEU A 121 9.11 -14.38 23.09
N LYS A 122 9.16 -15.70 22.85
CA LYS A 122 8.43 -16.35 21.75
C LYS A 122 6.90 -16.17 21.92
N ALA A 123 6.38 -16.24 23.14
CA ALA A 123 4.95 -16.05 23.41
C ALA A 123 4.51 -14.60 23.09
N ARG A 124 5.29 -13.59 23.51
CA ARG A 124 5.00 -12.17 23.22
C ARG A 124 5.10 -11.87 21.73
N LEU A 125 6.08 -12.42 21.05
CA LEU A 125 6.20 -12.29 19.59
C LEU A 125 5.02 -12.91 18.84
N ARG A 126 4.48 -14.03 19.30
CA ARG A 126 3.24 -14.59 18.71
C ARG A 126 2.04 -13.67 18.91
N ALA A 127 1.92 -13.08 20.11
CA ALA A 127 0.86 -12.10 20.39
C ALA A 127 0.99 -10.88 19.47
N GLY A 128 2.19 -10.31 19.35
CA GLY A 128 2.47 -9.19 18.43
C GLY A 128 2.22 -9.53 16.97
N THR A 129 2.65 -10.71 16.50
CA THR A 129 2.36 -11.18 15.13
C THR A 129 0.86 -11.22 14.88
N ARG A 130 0.06 -11.76 15.80
CA ARG A 130 -1.40 -11.80 15.67
C ARG A 130 -2.04 -10.41 15.63
N ILE A 131 -1.53 -9.47 16.42
CA ILE A 131 -2.00 -8.07 16.39
C ILE A 131 -1.71 -7.45 15.02
N LEU A 132 -0.52 -7.66 14.47
CA LEU A 132 -0.14 -7.17 13.15
C LEU A 132 -1.00 -7.79 12.03
N GLU A 133 -1.25 -9.08 12.07
CA GLU A 133 -2.13 -9.79 11.14
C GLU A 133 -3.55 -9.20 11.15
N LEU A 134 -4.12 -8.99 12.35
CA LEU A 134 -5.43 -8.35 12.50
C LEU A 134 -5.43 -6.89 12.01
N TYR A 135 -4.36 -6.15 12.27
CA TYR A 135 -4.20 -4.79 11.77
C TYR A 135 -4.14 -4.75 10.24
N GLU A 136 -3.39 -5.67 9.61
CA GLU A 136 -3.32 -5.80 8.15
C GLU A 136 -4.68 -6.20 7.56
N GLU A 137 -5.41 -7.12 8.21
CA GLU A 137 -6.76 -7.52 7.78
C GLU A 137 -7.73 -6.33 7.82
N ILE A 138 -7.79 -5.61 8.95
CA ILE A 138 -8.61 -4.40 9.11
C ILE A 138 -8.22 -3.33 8.08
N ASN A 139 -6.92 -3.11 7.88
CA ASN A 139 -6.41 -2.15 6.92
C ASN A 139 -6.79 -2.56 5.48
N THR A 140 -6.65 -3.85 5.14
CA THR A 140 -7.05 -4.38 3.84
C THR A 140 -8.54 -4.18 3.58
N LEU A 141 -9.39 -4.47 4.55
CA LEU A 141 -10.83 -4.21 4.48
C LEU A 141 -11.14 -2.71 4.34
N SER A 142 -10.30 -1.85 4.93
CA SER A 142 -10.46 -0.39 4.87
C SER A 142 -9.95 0.24 3.57
N ILE A 143 -9.00 -0.38 2.86
CA ILE A 143 -8.34 0.21 1.67
C ILE A 143 -8.77 -0.44 0.34
N THR A 144 -9.41 -1.61 0.36
CA THR A 144 -9.86 -2.28 -0.85
C THR A 144 -11.37 -2.16 -1.06
N ASP A 145 -11.80 -2.29 -2.31
CA ASP A 145 -13.20 -2.46 -2.68
C ASP A 145 -13.60 -3.94 -2.49
N PRO A 146 -14.65 -4.23 -1.71
CA PRO A 146 -15.01 -5.60 -1.35
C PRO A 146 -15.45 -6.46 -2.55
N LEU A 147 -15.99 -5.86 -3.61
CA LEU A 147 -16.45 -6.57 -4.79
C LEU A 147 -15.30 -6.94 -5.73
N THR A 148 -14.43 -5.98 -6.00
CA THR A 148 -13.43 -6.09 -7.07
C THR A 148 -12.01 -6.37 -6.55
N GLN A 149 -11.79 -6.24 -5.24
CA GLN A 149 -10.49 -6.44 -4.59
C GLN A 149 -9.36 -5.58 -5.19
N CYS A 150 -9.69 -4.48 -5.84
CA CYS A 150 -8.74 -3.40 -6.12
C CYS A 150 -8.82 -2.36 -4.99
N TYR A 151 -7.94 -1.37 -4.99
CA TYR A 151 -8.01 -0.32 -3.99
C TYR A 151 -9.32 0.47 -4.08
N ASN A 152 -9.77 1.01 -2.97
CA ASN A 152 -10.96 1.85 -2.92
C ASN A 152 -10.61 3.34 -3.14
N ARG A 153 -11.64 4.19 -3.26
CA ARG A 153 -11.50 5.63 -3.46
C ARG A 153 -10.72 6.32 -2.33
N GLY A 154 -10.89 5.89 -1.07
CA GLY A 154 -10.17 6.48 0.07
C GLY A 154 -8.67 6.26 -0.05
N TYR A 155 -8.25 5.04 -0.39
CA TYR A 155 -6.86 4.73 -0.70
C TYR A 155 -6.33 5.58 -1.85
N LEU A 156 -7.07 5.64 -2.96
CA LEU A 156 -6.68 6.41 -4.14
C LEU A 156 -6.29 7.85 -3.78
N ILE A 157 -7.18 8.58 -3.13
CA ILE A 157 -6.95 10.01 -2.83
C ILE A 157 -5.72 10.20 -1.94
N LYS A 158 -5.60 9.38 -0.89
CA LYS A 158 -4.47 9.43 0.05
C LYS A 158 -3.14 9.13 -0.63
N TYR A 159 -3.05 8.04 -1.39
CA TYR A 159 -1.79 7.55 -1.95
C TYR A 159 -1.42 8.25 -3.25
N LEU A 160 -2.37 8.67 -4.08
CA LEU A 160 -2.08 9.50 -5.27
C LEU A 160 -1.42 10.82 -4.87
N THR A 161 -1.88 11.45 -3.79
CA THR A 161 -1.23 12.66 -3.24
C THR A 161 0.24 12.41 -2.84
N ARG A 162 0.53 11.26 -2.24
CA ARG A 162 1.90 10.86 -1.89
C ARG A 162 2.74 10.57 -3.14
N GLU A 163 2.17 9.88 -4.11
CA GLU A 163 2.86 9.54 -5.36
C GLU A 163 3.20 10.78 -6.18
N ILE A 164 2.31 11.78 -6.24
CA ILE A 164 2.60 13.08 -6.86
C ILE A 164 3.81 13.75 -6.21
N LYS A 165 3.83 13.84 -4.87
CA LYS A 165 4.97 14.44 -4.13
C LYS A 165 6.27 13.68 -4.39
N ARG A 166 6.21 12.33 -4.40
CA ARG A 166 7.35 11.46 -4.71
C ARG A 166 7.86 11.70 -6.12
N SER A 167 6.99 11.69 -7.11
CA SER A 167 7.34 11.88 -8.52
C SER A 167 7.97 13.25 -8.75
N ILE A 168 7.43 14.32 -8.15
CA ILE A 168 8.03 15.66 -8.22
C ILE A 168 9.42 15.68 -7.57
N ARG A 169 9.56 15.11 -6.37
CA ARG A 169 10.84 15.10 -5.63
C ARG A 169 11.96 14.38 -6.38
N TYR A 170 11.64 13.26 -7.03
CA TYR A 170 12.63 12.42 -7.72
C TYR A 170 12.68 12.65 -9.23
N SER A 171 11.97 13.66 -9.73
CA SER A 171 11.87 13.96 -11.17
C SER A 171 11.43 12.76 -11.99
N ASN A 172 10.41 12.05 -11.51
CA ASN A 172 9.79 10.92 -12.21
C ASN A 172 8.51 11.34 -12.92
N ASN A 173 8.18 10.66 -14.00
CA ASN A 173 6.91 10.80 -14.68
C ASN A 173 5.79 10.17 -13.86
N LEU A 174 4.57 10.72 -13.94
CA LEU A 174 3.38 10.13 -13.35
C LEU A 174 2.19 10.34 -14.26
N TYR A 175 1.48 9.26 -14.59
CA TYR A 175 0.24 9.30 -15.34
C TYR A 175 -0.86 8.56 -14.58
N ILE A 176 -2.09 9.01 -14.74
CA ILE A 176 -3.29 8.30 -14.29
C ILE A 176 -4.24 8.08 -15.46
N VAL A 177 -4.97 6.98 -15.41
CA VAL A 177 -5.95 6.59 -16.42
C VAL A 177 -7.30 6.41 -15.74
N MET A 178 -8.23 7.28 -16.01
CA MET A 178 -9.62 7.11 -15.59
C MET A 178 -10.37 6.28 -16.63
N SER A 179 -11.09 5.27 -16.23
CA SER A 179 -11.81 4.35 -17.09
C SER A 179 -13.26 4.16 -16.63
N ASP A 180 -14.13 3.90 -17.58
CA ASP A 180 -15.55 3.62 -17.34
C ASP A 180 -16.03 2.57 -18.33
N ILE A 181 -16.81 1.60 -17.84
CA ILE A 181 -17.36 0.51 -18.67
C ILE A 181 -18.55 1.07 -19.46
N ASP A 182 -18.42 1.07 -20.77
CA ASP A 182 -19.44 1.61 -21.67
C ASP A 182 -20.79 0.88 -21.52
N HIS A 183 -21.84 1.66 -21.35
CA HIS A 183 -23.20 1.14 -21.24
C HIS A 183 -23.44 0.16 -20.07
N PHE A 184 -22.70 0.27 -18.99
CA PHE A 184 -22.79 -0.65 -17.84
C PHE A 184 -24.21 -0.77 -17.27
N LYS A 185 -24.96 0.34 -17.23
CA LYS A 185 -26.37 0.33 -16.82
C LYS A 185 -27.22 -0.64 -17.66
N ASN A 186 -27.01 -0.67 -18.98
CA ASN A 186 -27.75 -1.58 -19.87
C ASN A 186 -27.45 -3.06 -19.57
N ILE A 187 -26.23 -3.36 -19.09
CA ILE A 187 -25.85 -4.70 -18.67
C ILE A 187 -26.64 -5.09 -17.41
N ASN A 188 -26.69 -4.21 -16.41
CA ASN A 188 -27.48 -4.43 -15.21
C ASN A 188 -28.98 -4.59 -15.50
N ASP A 189 -29.52 -3.72 -16.34
CA ASP A 189 -30.94 -3.75 -16.70
C ASP A 189 -31.33 -5.01 -17.46
N ARG A 190 -30.42 -5.57 -18.28
CA ARG A 190 -30.69 -6.76 -19.10
C ARG A 190 -30.38 -8.09 -18.42
N TYR A 191 -29.28 -8.15 -17.67
CA TYR A 191 -28.75 -9.41 -17.12
C TYR A 191 -28.78 -9.45 -15.59
N GLY A 192 -29.23 -8.37 -14.93
CA GLY A 192 -29.28 -8.23 -13.48
C GLY A 192 -27.95 -7.84 -12.85
N HIS A 193 -28.01 -7.36 -11.61
CA HIS A 193 -26.86 -6.84 -10.87
C HIS A 193 -25.74 -7.87 -10.65
N GLN A 194 -26.08 -9.14 -10.47
CA GLN A 194 -25.07 -10.21 -10.33
C GLN A 194 -24.19 -10.36 -11.58
N ALA A 195 -24.78 -10.17 -12.78
CA ALA A 195 -24.01 -10.17 -14.01
C ALA A 195 -23.13 -8.92 -14.13
N GLY A 196 -23.63 -7.77 -13.70
CA GLY A 196 -22.85 -6.54 -13.59
C GLY A 196 -21.65 -6.69 -12.62
N ASP A 197 -21.87 -7.30 -11.46
CA ASP A 197 -20.80 -7.59 -10.51
C ASP A 197 -19.71 -8.48 -11.11
N LEU A 198 -20.09 -9.52 -11.84
CA LEU A 198 -19.16 -10.39 -12.56
C LEU A 198 -18.37 -9.61 -13.62
N VAL A 199 -19.03 -8.69 -14.35
CA VAL A 199 -18.38 -7.82 -15.34
C VAL A 199 -17.33 -6.96 -14.67
N LEU A 200 -17.63 -6.31 -13.53
CA LEU A 200 -16.68 -5.49 -12.77
C LEU A 200 -15.47 -6.32 -12.32
N GLN A 201 -15.69 -7.51 -11.78
CA GLN A 201 -14.62 -8.42 -11.35
C GLN A 201 -13.72 -8.85 -12.51
N LYS A 202 -14.30 -9.21 -13.67
CA LYS A 202 -13.55 -9.61 -14.86
C LYS A 202 -12.77 -8.44 -15.47
N PHE A 203 -13.37 -7.26 -15.51
CA PHE A 203 -12.70 -6.03 -15.95
C PHE A 203 -11.45 -5.72 -15.09
N VAL A 204 -11.59 -5.73 -13.77
CA VAL A 204 -10.46 -5.50 -12.85
C VAL A 204 -9.39 -6.58 -12.99
N SER A 205 -9.80 -7.86 -13.09
CA SER A 205 -8.86 -8.97 -13.29
C SER A 205 -8.03 -8.81 -14.57
N LEU A 206 -8.67 -8.42 -15.68
CA LEU A 206 -7.98 -8.16 -16.94
C LEU A 206 -6.97 -7.02 -16.80
N ILE A 207 -7.37 -5.90 -16.20
CA ILE A 207 -6.48 -4.75 -16.00
C ILE A 207 -5.30 -5.14 -15.11
N LYS A 208 -5.52 -5.82 -13.98
CA LYS A 208 -4.45 -6.28 -13.07
C LYS A 208 -3.42 -7.17 -13.78
N ASN A 209 -3.84 -8.00 -14.71
CA ASN A 209 -2.93 -8.85 -15.49
C ASN A 209 -2.20 -8.09 -16.62
N SER A 210 -2.55 -6.85 -16.88
CA SER A 210 -2.03 -6.05 -18.00
C SER A 210 -1.03 -4.99 -17.59
N PHE A 211 -0.72 -4.83 -16.30
CA PHE A 211 0.20 -3.81 -15.79
C PHE A 211 1.27 -4.40 -14.84
N ARG A 212 2.23 -3.57 -14.42
CA ARG A 212 3.35 -3.98 -13.55
C ARG A 212 2.89 -4.05 -12.10
N ASN A 213 2.63 -5.25 -11.57
CA ASN A 213 2.02 -5.47 -10.26
C ASN A 213 2.73 -4.81 -9.06
N GLU A 214 4.04 -4.56 -9.15
CA GLU A 214 4.82 -3.97 -8.06
C GLU A 214 4.89 -2.43 -8.10
N VAL A 215 4.52 -1.83 -9.23
CA VAL A 215 4.67 -0.38 -9.48
C VAL A 215 3.34 0.28 -9.77
N ASP A 216 2.57 -0.32 -10.67
CA ASP A 216 1.28 0.21 -11.13
C ASP A 216 0.16 -0.28 -10.19
N TRP A 217 -0.86 0.52 -9.98
CA TRP A 217 -1.96 0.11 -9.12
C TRP A 217 -3.31 0.67 -9.57
N LEU A 218 -4.37 -0.08 -9.25
CA LEU A 218 -5.74 0.18 -9.69
C LEU A 218 -6.64 0.43 -8.49
N ALA A 219 -7.49 1.44 -8.58
CA ALA A 219 -8.52 1.74 -7.60
C ALA A 219 -9.90 1.88 -8.25
N ARG A 220 -10.94 1.47 -7.53
CA ARG A 220 -12.32 1.75 -7.88
C ARG A 220 -12.67 3.15 -7.40
N TYR A 221 -13.02 4.04 -8.33
CA TYR A 221 -13.37 5.42 -8.02
C TYR A 221 -14.84 5.54 -7.59
N GLY A 222 -15.72 4.77 -8.25
CA GLY A 222 -17.14 4.67 -7.90
C GLY A 222 -17.92 3.91 -8.99
N GLY A 223 -18.97 3.18 -8.65
CA GLY A 223 -19.79 2.47 -9.62
C GLY A 223 -18.96 1.57 -10.56
N GLU A 224 -18.97 1.92 -11.85
CA GLU A 224 -18.21 1.29 -12.93
C GLU A 224 -16.94 2.05 -13.32
N GLU A 225 -16.54 3.05 -12.52
CA GLU A 225 -15.38 3.90 -12.78
C GLU A 225 -14.16 3.42 -12.00
N PHE A 226 -13.01 3.35 -12.67
CA PHE A 226 -11.73 2.94 -12.09
C PHE A 226 -10.61 3.90 -12.49
N ILE A 227 -9.62 4.05 -11.61
CA ILE A 227 -8.41 4.82 -11.87
C ILE A 227 -7.20 3.90 -11.75
N LEU A 228 -6.45 3.76 -12.85
CA LEU A 228 -5.15 3.12 -12.90
C LEU A 228 -4.07 4.19 -12.74
N VAL A 229 -3.16 4.00 -11.80
CA VAL A 229 -2.03 4.89 -11.54
C VAL A 229 -0.76 4.24 -12.08
N LEU A 230 -0.01 4.98 -12.88
CA LEU A 230 1.18 4.55 -13.62
C LEU A 230 2.40 5.41 -13.21
N PRO A 231 3.03 5.11 -12.08
CA PRO A 231 4.28 5.77 -11.69
C PRO A 231 5.40 5.47 -12.69
N GLU A 232 6.36 6.37 -12.80
CA GLU A 232 7.57 6.20 -13.61
C GLU A 232 7.29 5.81 -15.08
N THR A 233 6.11 6.19 -15.57
CA THR A 233 5.64 5.89 -16.93
C THR A 233 5.48 7.19 -17.69
N GLY A 234 6.14 7.32 -18.81
CA GLY A 234 6.03 8.48 -19.70
C GLY A 234 4.75 8.43 -20.55
N ARG A 235 4.43 9.56 -21.18
CA ARG A 235 3.22 9.80 -22.00
C ARG A 235 2.91 8.67 -22.98
N ASN A 236 3.92 8.29 -23.79
CA ASN A 236 3.75 7.24 -24.80
C ASN A 236 3.51 5.86 -24.16
N GLY A 237 4.18 5.58 -23.05
CA GLY A 237 3.99 4.33 -22.29
C GLY A 237 2.58 4.23 -21.71
N ALA A 238 2.07 5.31 -21.11
CA ALA A 238 0.72 5.38 -20.59
C ALA A 238 -0.34 5.18 -21.69
N TRP A 239 -0.15 5.84 -22.84
CA TRP A 239 -1.02 5.65 -24.01
C TRP A 239 -1.01 4.21 -24.51
N GLN A 240 0.17 3.63 -24.77
CA GLN A 240 0.30 2.26 -25.29
C GLN A 240 -0.27 1.22 -24.32
N ALA A 241 -0.01 1.37 -23.01
CA ALA A 241 -0.56 0.48 -22.01
C ALA A 241 -2.11 0.55 -21.97
N THR A 242 -2.66 1.75 -22.05
CA THR A 242 -4.11 1.96 -22.02
C THR A 242 -4.78 1.45 -23.31
N GLU A 243 -4.19 1.68 -24.50
CA GLU A 243 -4.71 1.14 -25.76
C GLU A 243 -4.68 -0.40 -25.78
N ARG A 244 -3.64 -1.01 -25.25
CA ARG A 244 -3.59 -2.47 -25.10
C ARG A 244 -4.72 -2.98 -24.19
N ILE A 245 -4.94 -2.34 -23.04
CA ILE A 245 -6.04 -2.68 -22.13
C ILE A 245 -7.38 -2.52 -22.83
N ARG A 246 -7.61 -1.41 -23.53
CA ARG A 246 -8.83 -1.15 -24.29
C ARG A 246 -9.12 -2.26 -25.30
N GLY A 247 -8.11 -2.65 -26.08
CA GLY A 247 -8.22 -3.76 -27.05
C GLY A 247 -8.63 -5.06 -26.38
N GLN A 248 -7.93 -5.44 -25.32
CA GLN A 248 -8.21 -6.66 -24.56
C GLN A 248 -9.62 -6.66 -23.94
N VAL A 249 -10.09 -5.50 -23.43
CA VAL A 249 -11.45 -5.35 -22.90
C VAL A 249 -12.48 -5.55 -24.01
N SER A 250 -12.27 -4.96 -25.19
CA SER A 250 -13.21 -5.08 -26.33
C SER A 250 -13.31 -6.52 -26.90
N GLU A 251 -12.27 -7.32 -26.71
CA GLU A 251 -12.23 -8.72 -27.12
C GLU A 251 -12.73 -9.69 -26.03
N MET A 252 -12.86 -9.21 -24.80
CA MET A 252 -13.25 -10.04 -23.66
C MET A 252 -14.70 -10.49 -23.78
N VAL A 253 -14.92 -11.81 -23.68
CA VAL A 253 -16.24 -12.43 -23.64
C VAL A 253 -16.46 -13.02 -22.24
N ILE A 254 -17.51 -12.57 -21.57
CA ILE A 254 -17.88 -12.99 -20.22
C ILE A 254 -19.08 -13.94 -20.31
N PRO A 255 -18.91 -15.22 -19.97
CA PRO A 255 -20.03 -16.16 -19.96
C PRO A 255 -20.97 -15.84 -18.78
N VAL A 256 -22.26 -15.79 -19.02
CA VAL A 256 -23.32 -15.64 -18.04
C VAL A 256 -24.39 -16.70 -18.26
N LYS A 257 -25.28 -16.92 -17.28
CA LYS A 257 -26.28 -17.98 -17.33
C LYS A 257 -27.14 -17.93 -18.62
N ASP A 258 -27.47 -16.72 -19.07
CA ASP A 258 -28.38 -16.52 -20.22
C ASP A 258 -27.63 -16.08 -21.50
N GLY A 259 -26.34 -16.43 -21.63
CA GLY A 259 -25.58 -16.11 -22.84
C GLY A 259 -24.16 -15.64 -22.61
N LYS A 260 -23.74 -14.63 -23.36
CA LYS A 260 -22.42 -14.04 -23.31
C LYS A 260 -22.54 -12.52 -23.30
N ILE A 261 -21.73 -11.87 -22.46
CA ILE A 261 -21.61 -10.42 -22.42
C ILE A 261 -20.27 -10.04 -23.04
N GLN A 262 -20.28 -9.09 -23.95
CA GLN A 262 -19.10 -8.43 -24.46
C GLN A 262 -19.21 -6.95 -24.07
N ILE A 263 -18.11 -6.38 -23.62
CA ILE A 263 -18.06 -5.00 -23.13
C ILE A 263 -17.01 -4.20 -23.88
N THR A 264 -17.18 -2.89 -23.86
CA THR A 264 -16.12 -1.93 -24.17
C THR A 264 -15.94 -0.98 -22.99
N ALA A 265 -14.83 -0.26 -22.97
CA ALA A 265 -14.59 0.77 -21.99
C ALA A 265 -13.97 2.01 -22.66
N SER A 266 -14.27 3.16 -22.10
CA SER A 266 -13.70 4.44 -22.47
C SER A 266 -12.64 4.85 -21.45
N PHE A 267 -11.58 5.52 -21.91
CA PHE A 267 -10.43 5.87 -21.09
C PHE A 267 -10.02 7.32 -21.28
N GLY A 268 -9.77 8.00 -20.16
CA GLY A 268 -9.17 9.34 -20.12
C GLY A 268 -7.84 9.32 -19.39
N ILE A 269 -6.79 9.85 -19.99
CA ILE A 269 -5.44 9.86 -19.42
C ILE A 269 -5.05 11.31 -19.09
N SER A 270 -4.51 11.51 -17.89
CA SER A 270 -3.81 12.74 -17.49
C SER A 270 -2.52 12.40 -16.77
N GLY A 271 -1.59 13.34 -16.71
CA GLY A 271 -0.32 13.12 -16.04
C GLY A 271 0.70 14.20 -16.35
N PHE A 272 1.91 14.04 -15.86
CA PHE A 272 3.03 14.97 -16.10
C PHE A 272 4.33 14.22 -16.32
N GLU A 273 5.20 14.88 -17.09
CA GLU A 273 6.58 14.41 -17.35
C GLU A 273 7.55 15.01 -16.31
N SER A 274 8.62 14.30 -16.04
CA SER A 274 9.67 14.69 -15.08
C SER A 274 10.29 16.07 -15.35
N HIS A 275 10.28 16.52 -16.59
CA HIS A 275 10.86 17.79 -17.03
C HIS A 275 9.82 18.92 -17.14
N SER A 276 8.57 18.64 -16.83
CA SER A 276 7.51 19.67 -16.84
C SER A 276 7.69 20.62 -15.67
N PRO A 277 7.64 21.94 -15.87
CA PRO A 277 7.80 22.95 -14.81
C PRO A 277 6.55 23.01 -13.91
N VAL A 278 6.04 21.86 -13.49
CA VAL A 278 4.79 21.75 -12.76
C VAL A 278 5.06 21.97 -11.27
N LYS A 279 4.75 23.16 -10.80
CA LYS A 279 4.67 23.49 -9.37
C LYS A 279 3.22 23.37 -8.94
N ASN A 280 2.93 22.58 -7.90
CA ASN A 280 1.60 22.46 -7.24
C ASN A 280 0.51 21.67 -8.00
N ILE A 281 0.82 20.51 -8.60
CA ILE A 281 -0.23 19.56 -9.00
C ILE A 281 -0.83 18.89 -7.76
N SER A 282 -2.16 18.90 -7.66
CA SER A 282 -2.91 18.10 -6.68
C SER A 282 -3.53 16.85 -7.34
N ALA A 283 -3.93 15.89 -6.50
CA ALA A 283 -4.65 14.71 -6.96
C ALA A 283 -5.97 15.09 -7.66
N ASP A 284 -6.67 16.09 -7.12
CA ASP A 284 -7.95 16.57 -7.69
C ASP A 284 -7.78 17.10 -9.12
N VAL A 285 -6.72 17.87 -9.37
CA VAL A 285 -6.42 18.41 -10.71
C VAL A 285 -6.15 17.29 -11.71
N LEU A 286 -5.34 16.27 -11.32
CA LEU A 286 -5.07 15.14 -12.20
C LEU A 286 -6.33 14.33 -12.50
N ILE A 287 -7.16 14.09 -11.49
CA ILE A 287 -8.42 13.35 -11.64
C ILE A 287 -9.39 14.12 -12.51
N GLU A 288 -9.54 15.44 -12.29
CA GLU A 288 -10.43 16.30 -13.10
C GLU A 288 -10.02 16.31 -14.59
N GLU A 289 -8.73 16.40 -14.89
CA GLU A 289 -8.27 16.37 -16.29
C GLU A 289 -8.44 14.98 -16.92
N ALA A 290 -8.26 13.89 -16.16
CA ALA A 290 -8.54 12.55 -16.64
C ALA A 290 -10.05 12.37 -16.91
N ASP A 291 -10.92 12.91 -16.06
CA ASP A 291 -12.38 12.88 -16.23
C ASP A 291 -12.83 13.65 -17.48
N LYS A 292 -12.27 14.85 -17.72
CA LYS A 292 -12.53 15.62 -18.97
C LYS A 292 -12.17 14.81 -20.21
N CYS A 293 -11.06 14.08 -20.16
CA CYS A 293 -10.65 13.21 -21.26
C CYS A 293 -11.57 12.00 -21.41
N LEU A 294 -11.97 11.37 -20.31
CA LEU A 294 -12.94 10.28 -20.32
C LEU A 294 -14.31 10.73 -20.88
N TYR A 295 -14.77 11.91 -20.49
CA TYR A 295 -15.99 12.50 -21.02
C TYR A 295 -15.90 12.72 -22.54
N ARG A 296 -14.75 13.22 -23.05
CA ARG A 296 -14.51 13.34 -24.49
C ARG A 296 -14.56 11.97 -25.17
N ALA A 297 -13.89 10.96 -24.59
CA ALA A 297 -13.90 9.59 -25.11
C ALA A 297 -15.34 9.05 -25.27
N LYS A 298 -16.19 9.26 -24.25
CA LYS A 298 -17.61 8.87 -24.28
C LYS A 298 -18.40 9.63 -25.36
N ARG A 299 -18.17 10.94 -25.52
CA ARG A 299 -18.86 11.77 -26.52
C ARG A 299 -18.45 11.46 -27.96
N GLU A 300 -17.21 11.14 -28.19
CA GLU A 300 -16.65 10.88 -29.53
C GLU A 300 -16.94 9.46 -30.04
N GLY A 301 -17.75 8.67 -29.33
CA GLY A 301 -18.24 7.36 -29.79
C GLY A 301 -17.78 6.18 -28.94
N ARG A 302 -17.24 6.43 -27.75
CA ARG A 302 -16.81 5.39 -26.77
C ARG A 302 -15.70 4.46 -27.27
N ASN A 303 -15.38 3.44 -26.49
CA ASN A 303 -14.36 2.42 -26.82
C ASN A 303 -13.05 3.04 -27.35
N ARG A 304 -12.53 4.04 -26.66
CA ARG A 304 -11.31 4.76 -27.06
C ARG A 304 -10.55 5.34 -25.90
N VAL A 305 -9.34 5.72 -26.17
CA VAL A 305 -8.45 6.42 -25.26
C VAL A 305 -8.35 7.88 -25.68
N VAL A 306 -8.46 8.80 -24.73
CA VAL A 306 -8.19 10.23 -24.91
C VAL A 306 -7.16 10.67 -23.89
N LEU A 307 -6.10 11.33 -24.33
CA LEU A 307 -5.02 11.82 -23.50
C LEU A 307 -5.08 13.36 -23.40
N ALA A 308 -5.00 13.87 -22.17
CA ALA A 308 -4.80 15.30 -21.92
C ALA A 308 -3.36 15.70 -22.19
N GLU A 309 -3.17 16.89 -22.73
CA GLU A 309 -1.93 17.62 -22.57
C GLU A 309 -2.14 18.55 -21.37
N LEU A 310 -1.42 18.29 -20.27
CA LEU A 310 -1.31 19.30 -19.24
C LEU A 310 -0.53 20.48 -19.83
N ASP A 311 -1.31 21.41 -20.37
CA ASP A 311 -0.78 22.60 -21.00
C ASP A 311 0.01 23.42 -19.98
N LYS A 312 1.06 24.11 -20.43
CA LYS A 312 1.86 25.06 -19.65
C LYS A 312 1.01 26.15 -18.96
N THR A 313 -0.27 26.20 -19.23
CA THR A 313 -1.26 27.13 -18.68
C THR A 313 -1.51 26.92 -17.19
N PHE A 314 -1.35 25.70 -16.66
CA PHE A 314 -1.46 25.41 -15.22
C PHE A 314 -0.27 25.92 -14.39
N CYS A 315 0.79 26.40 -15.04
CA CYS A 315 1.94 27.03 -14.37
C CYS A 315 1.74 28.53 -14.11
N ARG A 316 0.61 29.15 -14.50
CA ARG A 316 0.44 30.61 -14.50
C ARG A 316 -0.61 31.18 -13.55
N SER A 317 -1.32 30.35 -12.79
CA SER A 317 -2.29 30.85 -11.83
C SER A 317 -1.91 30.50 -10.40
N ALA A 318 -1.06 31.29 -9.81
CA ALA A 318 -0.94 31.53 -8.36
C ALA A 318 -0.41 32.95 -8.18
#